data_148490a9e652f1783a2d45ba7191c85a
#
_entry.id   148490a9e652f1783a2d45ba7191c85a
#
_cell.length_a   1.000
_cell.length_b   1.000
_cell.length_c   1.000
_cell.angle_alpha   90.00
_cell.angle_beta   90.00
_cell.angle_gamma   90.00
#
_symmetry.space_group_name_H-M   'P 1'
#
loop_
_entity.id
_entity.type
_entity.pdbx_description
1 polymer ?
#
loop_
_entity_poly.entity_id
_entity_poly.type
_entity_poly.pdbx_seq_one_letter_code
_entity_poly.pdbx_strand_id
1 'polypeptide(L)'
;MKAEASKVTVAVATVVIFGTVAIFLYPAIYPLMSQWFSPETFGIYIGSTVHEVAQVVAAGHAISPDAENAAVISKMLRVMMLAPFLILLAARVKQLSGANSGEKSKITIPWFAILFIVVAIFNSFHLLPQSVVNMLVTLDTFLL
;
A
#
# COMPACT_ATOMS: atom_id res chain seq x y z
N MET A 1 3.02 -20.04 9.22
CA MET A 1 1.65 -20.52 8.97
C MET A 1 1.55 -20.88 7.50
N LYS A 2 1.19 -22.14 7.17
CA LYS A 2 0.90 -22.51 5.78
C LYS A 2 -0.62 -22.41 5.61
N ALA A 3 -1.08 -21.32 4.98
CA ALA A 3 -2.48 -21.20 4.61
C ALA A 3 -2.77 -22.13 3.42
N GLU A 4 -3.95 -22.73 3.38
CA GLU A 4 -4.40 -23.53 2.24
C GLU A 4 -4.51 -22.63 0.99
N ALA A 5 -4.00 -23.10 -0.14
CA ALA A 5 -3.98 -22.33 -1.39
C ALA A 5 -5.38 -21.83 -1.79
N SER A 6 -6.42 -22.63 -1.57
CA SER A 6 -7.82 -22.26 -1.84
C SER A 6 -8.26 -21.01 -1.04
N LYS A 7 -7.90 -20.94 0.25
CA LYS A 7 -8.25 -19.80 1.11
C LYS A 7 -7.52 -18.53 0.68
N VAL A 8 -6.27 -18.67 0.27
CA VAL A 8 -5.48 -17.53 -0.26
C VAL A 8 -6.09 -17.02 -1.56
N THR A 9 -6.46 -17.91 -2.48
CA THR A 9 -7.09 -17.54 -3.76
C THR A 9 -8.41 -16.80 -3.54
N VAL A 10 -9.27 -17.29 -2.66
CA VAL A 10 -10.53 -16.60 -2.35
C VAL A 10 -10.29 -15.23 -1.74
N ALA A 11 -9.33 -15.10 -0.82
CA ALA A 11 -9.01 -13.81 -0.21
C ALA A 11 -8.50 -12.81 -1.25
N VAL A 12 -7.61 -13.22 -2.15
CA VAL A 12 -7.08 -12.36 -3.23
C VAL A 12 -8.20 -11.96 -4.19
N ALA A 13 -9.03 -12.92 -4.63
CA ALA A 13 -10.17 -12.64 -5.51
C ALA A 13 -11.13 -11.62 -4.90
N THR A 14 -11.43 -11.75 -3.60
CA THR A 14 -12.28 -10.80 -2.88
C THR A 14 -11.68 -9.40 -2.88
N VAL A 15 -10.39 -9.26 -2.58
CA VAL A 15 -9.69 -7.97 -2.58
C VAL A 15 -9.75 -7.31 -3.96
N VAL A 16 -9.51 -8.07 -5.02
CA VAL A 16 -9.52 -7.56 -6.41
C VAL A 16 -10.93 -7.10 -6.80
N ILE A 17 -11.96 -7.93 -6.55
CA ILE A 17 -13.35 -7.61 -6.91
C ILE A 17 -13.83 -6.34 -6.18
N PHE A 18 -13.69 -6.29 -4.86
CA PHE A 18 -14.13 -5.13 -4.08
C PHE A 18 -13.31 -3.88 -4.39
N GLY A 19 -12.01 -4.03 -4.67
CA GLY A 19 -11.18 -2.92 -5.11
C GLY A 19 -11.59 -2.37 -6.47
N THR A 20 -11.96 -3.23 -7.42
CA THR A 20 -12.49 -2.82 -8.72
C THR A 20 -13.83 -2.09 -8.58
N VAL A 21 -14.71 -2.58 -7.72
CA VAL A 21 -15.96 -1.87 -7.40
C VAL A 21 -15.67 -0.49 -6.79
N ALA A 22 -14.68 -0.39 -5.92
CA ALA A 22 -14.30 0.86 -5.25
C ALA A 22 -13.83 1.95 -6.24
N ILE A 23 -13.18 1.57 -7.36
CA ILE A 23 -12.76 2.54 -8.41
C ILE A 23 -13.94 3.35 -8.94
N PHE A 24 -15.10 2.72 -9.09
CA PHE A 24 -16.31 3.38 -9.58
C PHE A 24 -17.14 3.98 -8.46
N LEU A 25 -17.21 3.29 -7.34
CA LEU A 25 -18.07 3.66 -6.22
C LEU A 25 -17.60 4.95 -5.54
N TYR A 26 -16.30 5.11 -5.30
CA TYR A 26 -15.78 6.27 -4.58
C TYR A 26 -15.96 7.58 -5.34
N PRO A 27 -15.61 7.67 -6.64
CA PRO A 27 -15.91 8.86 -7.41
C PRO A 27 -17.41 9.15 -7.52
N ALA A 28 -18.28 8.13 -7.57
CA ALA A 28 -19.72 8.30 -7.62
C ALA A 28 -20.30 8.85 -6.29
N ILE A 29 -19.73 8.47 -5.16
CA ILE A 29 -20.16 8.94 -3.83
C ILE A 29 -19.57 10.32 -3.51
N TYR A 30 -18.40 10.64 -4.03
CA TYR A 30 -17.67 11.87 -3.69
C TYR A 30 -18.52 13.15 -3.84
N PRO A 31 -19.33 13.35 -4.92
CA PRO A 31 -20.17 14.55 -5.05
C PRO A 31 -21.16 14.73 -3.90
N LEU A 32 -21.69 13.64 -3.33
CA LEU A 32 -22.59 13.69 -2.19
C LEU A 32 -21.85 14.07 -0.89
N MET A 33 -20.56 13.72 -0.80
CA MET A 33 -19.73 13.93 0.38
C MET A 33 -18.85 15.19 0.31
N SER A 34 -18.79 15.84 -0.85
CA SER A 34 -17.95 17.02 -1.11
C SER A 34 -18.26 18.23 -0.20
N GLN A 35 -19.46 18.28 0.40
CA GLN A 35 -19.81 19.30 1.38
C GLN A 35 -19.09 19.13 2.74
N TRP A 36 -18.68 17.92 3.06
CA TRP A 36 -18.05 17.59 4.36
C TRP A 36 -16.56 17.26 4.22
N PHE A 37 -16.14 16.78 3.06
CA PHE A 37 -14.77 16.31 2.83
C PHE A 37 -14.14 17.05 1.65
N SER A 38 -12.96 17.62 1.88
CA SER A 38 -12.12 18.11 0.78
C SER A 38 -11.64 16.96 -0.09
N PRO A 39 -11.24 17.21 -1.36
CA PRO A 39 -10.68 16.19 -2.24
C PRO A 39 -9.50 15.44 -1.60
N GLU A 40 -8.61 16.16 -0.92
CA GLU A 40 -7.45 15.61 -0.23
C GLU A 40 -7.86 14.66 0.91
N THR A 41 -8.80 15.08 1.76
CA THR A 41 -9.29 14.23 2.86
C THR A 41 -9.96 12.97 2.34
N PHE A 42 -10.71 13.08 1.25
CA PHE A 42 -11.34 11.93 0.62
C PHE A 42 -10.30 11.04 -0.07
N GLY A 43 -9.23 11.62 -0.63
CA GLY A 43 -8.06 10.88 -1.13
C GLY A 43 -7.38 10.04 -0.04
N ILE A 44 -7.17 10.61 1.15
CA ILE A 44 -6.63 9.85 2.30
C ILE A 44 -7.54 8.66 2.64
N TYR A 45 -8.86 8.85 2.60
CA TYR A 45 -9.83 7.78 2.83
C TYR A 45 -9.68 6.67 1.78
N ILE A 46 -9.58 7.02 0.48
CA ILE A 46 -9.34 6.07 -0.61
C ILE A 46 -8.05 5.28 -0.37
N GLY A 47 -6.92 5.96 -0.11
CA GLY A 47 -5.63 5.33 0.12
C GLY A 47 -5.59 4.40 1.34
N SER A 48 -6.39 4.71 2.37
CA SER A 48 -6.48 3.89 3.58
C SER A 48 -7.38 2.66 3.43
N THR A 49 -8.39 2.71 2.57
CA THR A 49 -9.40 1.65 2.44
C THR A 49 -9.15 0.69 1.28
N VAL A 50 -8.76 1.18 0.11
CA VAL A 50 -8.47 0.35 -1.07
C VAL A 50 -7.14 -0.40 -0.88
N HIS A 51 -7.00 -1.61 -1.36
CA HIS A 51 -5.84 -2.46 -1.07
C HIS A 51 -4.74 -2.37 -2.13
N GLU A 52 -5.06 -2.22 -3.38
CA GLU A 52 -4.13 -2.19 -4.50
C GLU A 52 -3.78 -0.76 -4.90
N VAL A 53 -2.50 -0.49 -5.21
CA VAL A 53 -2.01 0.86 -5.55
C VAL A 53 -2.64 1.38 -6.84
N ALA A 54 -2.71 0.54 -7.88
CA ALA A 54 -3.32 0.91 -9.16
C ALA A 54 -4.80 1.34 -9.01
N GLN A 55 -5.56 0.62 -8.18
CA GLN A 55 -6.95 0.97 -7.86
C GLN A 55 -7.07 2.28 -7.08
N VAL A 56 -6.11 2.57 -6.20
CA VAL A 56 -6.04 3.83 -5.44
C VAL A 56 -5.81 5.01 -6.37
N VAL A 57 -4.83 4.87 -7.27
CA VAL A 57 -4.53 5.88 -8.30
C VAL A 57 -5.77 6.14 -9.17
N ALA A 58 -6.37 5.08 -9.71
CA ALA A 58 -7.55 5.19 -10.58
C ALA A 58 -8.73 5.88 -9.88
N ALA A 59 -9.03 5.49 -8.64
CA ALA A 59 -10.12 6.08 -7.86
C ALA A 59 -9.86 7.55 -7.48
N GLY A 60 -8.63 7.89 -7.10
CA GLY A 60 -8.22 9.25 -6.77
C GLY A 60 -8.22 10.16 -7.99
N HIS A 61 -7.66 9.69 -9.10
CA HIS A 61 -7.60 10.42 -10.38
C HIS A 61 -8.99 10.80 -10.91
N ALA A 62 -9.96 9.89 -10.77
CA ALA A 62 -11.34 10.14 -11.18
C ALA A 62 -12.03 11.26 -10.38
N ILE A 63 -11.48 11.69 -9.25
CA ILE A 63 -12.00 12.79 -8.44
C ILE A 63 -11.24 14.09 -8.73
N SER A 64 -9.94 14.10 -8.48
CA SER A 64 -9.06 15.24 -8.75
C SER A 64 -7.57 14.86 -8.56
N PRO A 65 -6.62 15.66 -9.11
CA PRO A 65 -5.20 15.46 -8.86
C PRO A 65 -4.81 15.51 -7.37
N ASP A 66 -5.47 16.36 -6.59
CA ASP A 66 -5.21 16.48 -5.15
C ASP A 66 -5.67 15.24 -4.39
N ALA A 67 -6.82 14.67 -4.76
CA ALA A 67 -7.31 13.41 -4.21
C ALA A 67 -6.39 12.24 -4.57
N GLU A 68 -5.90 12.18 -5.82
CA GLU A 68 -4.93 11.18 -6.27
C GLU A 68 -3.64 11.22 -5.45
N ASN A 69 -3.02 12.40 -5.35
CA ASN A 69 -1.78 12.59 -4.60
C ASN A 69 -1.95 12.19 -3.13
N ALA A 70 -3.00 12.65 -2.48
CA ALA A 70 -3.29 12.33 -1.08
C ALA A 70 -3.54 10.82 -0.89
N ALA A 71 -4.24 10.18 -1.84
CA ALA A 71 -4.52 8.75 -1.81
C ALA A 71 -3.25 7.91 -1.94
N VAL A 72 -2.36 8.27 -2.88
CA VAL A 72 -1.07 7.60 -3.08
C VAL A 72 -0.18 7.75 -1.85
N ILE A 73 -0.03 8.96 -1.31
CA ILE A 73 0.78 9.22 -0.12
C ILE A 73 0.26 8.40 1.08
N SER A 74 -1.05 8.42 1.31
CA SER A 74 -1.68 7.64 2.38
C SER A 74 -1.40 6.15 2.24
N LYS A 75 -1.48 5.63 1.01
CA LYS A 75 -1.18 4.23 0.70
C LYS A 75 0.28 3.89 0.96
N MET A 76 1.21 4.74 0.53
CA MET A 76 2.65 4.53 0.74
C MET A 76 2.99 4.50 2.23
N LEU A 77 2.43 5.41 3.03
CA LEU A 77 2.59 5.40 4.48
C LEU A 77 2.10 4.09 5.10
N ARG A 78 0.95 3.57 4.67
CA ARG A 78 0.43 2.29 5.13
C ARG A 78 1.36 1.12 4.82
N VAL A 79 1.94 1.09 3.62
CA VAL A 79 2.91 0.05 3.21
C VAL A 79 4.20 0.17 4.04
N MET A 80 4.68 1.38 4.31
CA MET A 80 5.84 1.61 5.17
C MET A 80 5.60 1.10 6.59
N MET A 81 4.41 1.35 7.16
CA MET A 81 4.05 0.90 8.50
C MET A 81 3.93 -0.62 8.63
N LEU A 82 3.75 -1.34 7.52
CA LEU A 82 3.66 -2.79 7.51
C LEU A 82 4.98 -3.45 7.99
N ALA A 83 6.13 -2.91 7.63
CA ALA A 83 7.43 -3.44 8.00
C ALA A 83 7.65 -3.47 9.53
N PRO A 84 7.55 -2.35 10.27
CA PRO A 84 7.71 -2.36 11.72
C PRO A 84 6.62 -3.20 12.40
N PHE A 85 5.39 -3.19 11.87
CA PHE A 85 4.32 -4.02 12.41
C PHE A 85 4.64 -5.52 12.31
N LEU A 86 5.12 -6.00 11.17
CA LEU A 86 5.48 -7.41 10.98
C LEU A 86 6.66 -7.82 11.88
N ILE A 87 7.64 -6.94 12.10
CA ILE A 87 8.74 -7.19 13.02
C ILE A 87 8.23 -7.34 14.45
N LEU A 88 7.37 -6.42 14.90
CA LEU A 88 6.75 -6.48 16.22
C LEU A 88 5.89 -7.75 16.39
N LEU A 89 5.10 -8.09 15.39
CA LEU A 89 4.27 -9.29 15.40
C LEU A 89 5.14 -10.57 15.49
N ALA A 90 6.21 -10.66 14.70
CA ALA A 90 7.12 -11.78 14.72
C ALA A 90 7.80 -11.93 16.11
N ALA A 91 8.21 -10.81 16.71
CA ALA A 91 8.79 -10.80 18.06
C ALA A 91 7.77 -11.27 19.12
N ARG A 92 6.52 -10.82 19.04
CA ARG A 92 5.45 -11.22 19.97
C ARG A 92 5.08 -12.71 19.82
N VAL A 93 4.94 -13.20 18.60
CA VAL A 93 4.66 -14.61 18.33
C VAL A 93 5.77 -15.50 18.90
N LYS A 94 7.04 -15.09 18.76
CA LYS A 94 8.19 -15.82 19.34
C LYS A 94 8.11 -15.87 20.87
N GLN A 95 7.72 -14.77 21.53
CA GLN A 95 7.54 -14.74 22.99
C GLN A 95 6.41 -15.65 23.47
N LEU A 96 5.30 -15.70 22.72
CA LEU A 96 4.11 -16.48 23.08
C LEU A 96 4.29 -17.99 22.80
N SER A 97 5.13 -18.37 21.83
CA SER A 97 5.37 -19.77 21.44
C SER A 97 6.30 -20.52 22.40
N GLY A 98 6.76 -19.91 23.48
CA GLY A 98 7.61 -20.54 24.49
C GLY A 98 8.93 -21.08 23.91
N ALA A 99 10.02 -20.99 24.65
CA ALA A 99 11.39 -21.33 24.26
C ALA A 99 11.67 -22.82 23.95
N ASN A 100 10.65 -23.65 23.73
CA ASN A 100 10.78 -25.12 23.67
C ASN A 100 10.62 -25.76 22.28
N SER A 101 10.39 -25.01 21.22
CA SER A 101 10.42 -25.59 19.88
C SER A 101 11.76 -25.24 19.22
N GLY A 102 12.65 -26.23 19.15
CA GLY A 102 13.97 -26.17 18.49
C GLY A 102 13.92 -25.95 16.96
N GLU A 103 12.80 -25.58 16.43
CA GLU A 103 12.67 -25.07 15.07
C GLU A 103 13.10 -23.59 15.07
N LYS A 104 14.24 -23.34 14.45
CA LYS A 104 14.67 -22.00 14.06
C LYS A 104 13.55 -21.39 13.20
N SER A 105 12.57 -20.74 13.82
CA SER A 105 11.61 -19.89 13.13
C SER A 105 12.45 -18.81 12.42
N LYS A 106 12.70 -19.02 11.13
CA LYS A 106 13.35 -18.02 10.29
C LYS A 106 12.43 -16.82 10.30
N ILE A 107 12.83 -15.77 10.98
CA ILE A 107 12.17 -14.47 10.85
C ILE A 107 12.33 -14.10 9.38
N THR A 108 11.27 -14.26 8.62
CA THR A 108 11.23 -13.83 7.23
C THR A 108 11.18 -12.31 7.27
N ILE A 109 12.35 -11.69 7.28
CA ILE A 109 12.47 -10.24 7.18
C ILE A 109 11.88 -9.85 5.81
N PRO A 110 10.89 -8.98 5.74
CA PRO A 110 10.34 -8.53 4.46
C PRO A 110 11.36 -7.63 3.77
N TRP A 111 12.27 -8.23 3.00
CA TRP A 111 13.35 -7.53 2.28
C TRP A 111 12.83 -6.37 1.42
N PHE A 112 11.63 -6.52 0.85
CA PHE A 112 11.00 -5.46 0.06
C PHE A 112 10.76 -4.18 0.89
N ALA A 113 10.38 -4.33 2.16
CA ALA A 113 10.11 -3.18 3.02
C ALA A 113 11.39 -2.45 3.42
N ILE A 114 12.50 -3.19 3.64
CA ILE A 114 13.81 -2.60 3.91
C ILE A 114 14.31 -1.86 2.67
N LEU A 115 14.23 -2.51 1.49
CA LEU A 115 14.60 -1.89 0.22
C LEU A 115 13.77 -0.63 -0.06
N PHE A 116 12.47 -0.65 0.22
CA PHE A 116 11.61 0.51 0.05
C PHE A 116 12.05 1.68 0.94
N ILE A 117 12.36 1.43 2.22
CA ILE A 117 12.85 2.46 3.14
C ILE A 117 14.20 3.02 2.65
N VAL A 118 15.11 2.15 2.21
CA VAL A 118 16.42 2.56 1.69
C VAL A 118 16.25 3.45 0.46
N VAL A 119 15.41 3.05 -0.49
CA VAL A 119 15.13 3.85 -1.70
C VAL A 119 14.45 5.18 -1.35
N ALA A 120 13.51 5.19 -0.40
CA ALA A 120 12.85 6.42 0.06
C ALA A 120 13.85 7.38 0.70
N ILE A 121 14.75 6.89 1.56
CA ILE A 121 15.82 7.68 2.15
C ILE A 121 16.77 8.20 1.06
N PHE A 122 17.17 7.35 0.13
CA PHE A 122 18.05 7.73 -0.98
C PHE A 122 17.41 8.81 -1.85
N ASN A 123 16.12 8.71 -2.15
CA ASN A 123 15.39 9.71 -2.89
C ASN A 123 15.26 11.04 -2.13
N SER A 124 15.16 11.00 -0.79
CA SER A 124 15.09 12.19 0.06
C SER A 124 16.37 13.04 0.01
N PHE A 125 17.51 12.45 -0.33
CA PHE A 125 18.76 13.18 -0.52
C PHE A 125 18.87 13.88 -1.88
N HIS A 126 17.85 13.75 -2.77
CA HIS A 126 17.84 14.31 -4.11
C HIS A 126 19.12 14.02 -4.94
N LEU A 127 19.73 12.86 -4.72
CA LEU A 127 20.97 12.44 -5.39
C LEU A 127 20.74 12.07 -6.87
N LEU A 128 19.51 11.82 -7.27
CA LEU A 128 19.17 11.49 -8.64
C LEU A 128 18.90 12.77 -9.44
N PRO A 129 19.53 12.95 -10.61
CA PRO A 129 19.18 14.03 -11.52
C PRO A 129 17.73 13.84 -12.00
N GLN A 130 17.02 14.96 -12.16
CA GLN A 130 15.59 14.98 -12.51
C GLN A 130 15.27 14.19 -13.80
N SER A 131 16.21 14.14 -14.72
CA SER A 131 16.08 13.35 -15.96
C SER A 131 15.95 11.86 -15.72
N VAL A 132 16.68 11.32 -14.74
CA VAL A 132 16.61 9.91 -14.36
C VAL A 132 15.29 9.61 -13.64
N VAL A 133 14.86 10.50 -12.76
CA VAL A 133 13.56 10.37 -12.06
C VAL A 133 12.42 10.35 -13.07
N ASN A 134 12.41 11.28 -14.02
CA ASN A 134 11.38 11.35 -15.06
C ASN A 134 11.37 10.10 -15.96
N MET A 135 12.55 9.56 -16.30
CA MET A 135 12.66 8.32 -17.05
C MET A 135 12.08 7.12 -16.28
N LEU A 136 12.36 7.02 -14.98
CA LEU A 136 11.83 5.96 -14.12
C LEU A 136 10.31 6.07 -13.96
N VAL A 137 9.79 7.28 -13.76
CA VAL A 137 8.34 7.53 -13.70
C VAL A 137 7.65 7.17 -15.01
N THR A 138 8.25 7.52 -16.16
CA THR A 138 7.70 7.13 -17.47
C THR A 138 7.68 5.62 -17.66
N LEU A 139 8.74 4.94 -17.25
CA LEU A 139 8.81 3.47 -17.30
C LEU A 139 7.75 2.82 -16.38
N ASP A 140 7.56 3.34 -15.18
CA ASP A 140 6.55 2.86 -14.23
C ASP A 140 5.13 3.02 -14.81
N THR A 141 4.86 4.20 -15.36
CA THR A 141 3.57 4.49 -16.04
C THR A 141 3.31 3.57 -17.24
N PHE A 142 4.38 3.10 -17.91
CA PHE A 142 4.22 2.20 -19.05
C PHE A 142 4.03 0.72 -18.64
N LEU A 143 4.44 0.37 -17.41
CA LEU A 143 4.32 -0.97 -16.83
C LEU A 143 3.02 -1.18 -16.05
N LEU A 144 2.34 -0.11 -15.66
CA LEU A 144 1.03 -0.12 -15.00
C LEU A 144 -0.12 -0.26 -16.01
#